data_b6eae1905bcf97aebc56f7ad2740b02b
#
_entry.id   b6eae1905bcf97aebc56f7ad2740b02b
#
_cell.length_a   1.000
_cell.length_b   1.000
_cell.length_c   1.000
_cell.angle_alpha   90.00
_cell.angle_beta   90.00
_cell.angle_gamma   90.00
#
_symmetry.space_group_name_H-M   'P 1'
#
loop_
_entity.id
_entity.type
_entity.pdbx_description
1 polymer ?
#
loop_
_entity_poly.entity_id
_entity_poly.type
_entity_poly.pdbx_seq_one_letter_code
_entity_poly.pdbx_strand_id
1 'polypeptide(L)'
;ARTSAVYTMEGRFNVSNGPHRREFFPIDENCDCYTCRNYTRAYLNHLFRAKEMVAATLATIHNERFIVRLVDQMRAALLNGTFQELKREFLGRYQHKSGQASD
;
A
#
# COMPACT_ATOMS: atom_id res chain seq x y z
N ALA A 1 -10.24 -8.62 5.03
CA ALA A 1 -10.97 -8.45 3.81
C ALA A 1 -11.82 -7.19 3.80
N ARG A 2 -12.28 -6.79 4.93
CA ARG A 2 -13.03 -5.56 5.01
C ARG A 2 -12.18 -4.39 5.39
N THR A 3 -10.93 -4.64 5.58
CA THR A 3 -10.00 -3.61 5.97
C THR A 3 -9.74 -2.67 4.80
N SER A 4 -9.58 -1.40 5.10
CA SER A 4 -9.18 -0.40 4.14
C SER A 4 -7.66 -0.24 4.11
N ALA A 5 -6.93 -1.13 4.75
CA ALA A 5 -5.48 -1.05 4.79
C ALA A 5 -4.86 -1.31 3.44
N VAL A 6 -3.95 -0.44 3.05
CA VAL A 6 -3.19 -0.61 1.82
C VAL A 6 -1.71 -0.49 2.14
N TYR A 7 -0.88 -1.18 1.38
CA TYR A 7 0.54 -1.26 1.65
C TYR A 7 1.35 -0.52 0.61
N THR A 8 2.36 0.20 1.08
CA THR A 8 3.31 0.87 0.19
C THR A 8 4.71 0.61 0.74
N MET A 9 5.71 0.94 -0.05
CA MET A 9 7.09 0.81 0.43
C MET A 9 7.39 1.78 1.56
N GLU A 10 6.54 2.79 1.74
CA GLU A 10 6.67 3.76 2.83
C GLU A 10 5.96 3.30 4.10
N GLY A 11 5.10 2.31 4.01
CA GLY A 11 4.37 1.81 5.15
C GLY A 11 2.92 1.48 4.80
N ARG A 12 2.17 1.12 5.83
CA ARG A 12 0.77 0.74 5.69
C ARG A 12 -0.11 1.87 6.21
N PHE A 13 -1.24 2.11 5.55
CA PHE A 13 -2.22 3.07 6.05
C PHE A 13 -3.62 2.66 5.65
N ASN A 14 -4.62 3.21 6.35
CA ASN A 14 -6.02 2.97 6.04
C ASN A 14 -6.53 4.07 5.14
N VAL A 15 -6.84 3.71 3.90
CA VAL A 15 -7.23 4.71 2.91
C VAL A 15 -8.60 5.32 3.22
N SER A 16 -9.36 4.71 4.12
CA SER A 16 -10.66 5.25 4.53
C SER A 16 -10.54 6.37 5.58
N ASN A 17 -9.34 6.63 6.09
CA ASN A 17 -9.17 7.67 7.09
C ASN A 17 -9.36 9.06 6.48
N GLY A 18 -9.84 9.99 7.31
CA GLY A 18 -10.22 11.32 6.87
C GLY A 18 -9.21 12.08 6.03
N PRO A 19 -7.91 12.09 6.42
CA PRO A 19 -6.93 12.87 5.66
C PRO A 19 -6.84 12.48 4.19
N HIS A 20 -7.18 11.25 3.85
CA HIS A 20 -7.01 10.76 2.48
C HIS A 20 -8.13 11.20 1.54
N ARG A 21 -9.20 11.79 2.05
CA ARG A 21 -10.32 12.18 1.18
C ARG A 21 -9.99 13.33 0.25
N ARG A 22 -8.86 13.99 0.45
CA ARG A 22 -8.43 15.06 -0.43
C ARG A 22 -7.13 14.76 -1.16
N GLU A 23 -6.72 13.50 -1.13
CA GLU A 23 -5.49 13.11 -1.80
C GLU A 23 -5.81 12.60 -3.19
N PHE A 24 -5.72 13.49 -4.15
CA PHE A 24 -6.10 13.21 -5.53
C PHE A 24 -4.94 12.62 -6.32
N PHE A 25 -4.31 11.61 -5.76
CA PHE A 25 -3.22 10.87 -6.38
C PHE A 25 -3.33 9.41 -5.95
N PRO A 26 -2.66 8.49 -6.66
CA PRO A 26 -2.83 7.06 -6.38
C PRO A 26 -2.29 6.65 -5.03
N ILE A 27 -2.61 5.41 -4.62
CA ILE A 27 -2.10 4.87 -3.37
C ILE A 27 -0.57 4.95 -3.37
N ASP A 28 0.05 4.58 -4.49
CA ASP A 28 1.49 4.62 -4.65
C ASP A 28 1.76 5.02 -6.09
N GLU A 29 2.43 6.15 -6.28
CA GLU A 29 2.71 6.66 -7.62
C GLU A 29 3.64 5.75 -8.40
N ASN A 30 4.40 4.92 -7.71
CA ASN A 30 5.32 4.00 -8.35
C ASN A 30 4.69 2.63 -8.62
N CYS A 31 3.43 2.46 -8.26
CA CYS A 31 2.74 1.20 -8.46
C CYS A 31 2.02 1.20 -9.80
N ASP A 32 2.08 0.08 -10.50
CA ASP A 32 1.44 -0.06 -11.81
C ASP A 32 0.20 -0.93 -11.76
N CYS A 33 -0.39 -1.17 -10.59
CA CYS A 33 -1.58 -2.00 -10.51
C CYS A 33 -2.78 -1.27 -11.10
N TYR A 34 -3.81 -2.05 -11.39
CA TYR A 34 -5.03 -1.49 -11.98
C TYR A 34 -5.58 -0.33 -11.12
N THR A 35 -5.59 -0.53 -9.81
CA THR A 35 -6.14 0.47 -8.89
C THR A 35 -5.34 1.77 -8.95
N CYS A 36 -4.02 1.69 -8.87
CA CYS A 36 -3.18 2.90 -8.88
C CYS A 36 -3.20 3.61 -10.22
N ARG A 37 -3.42 2.88 -11.30
CA ARG A 37 -3.45 3.49 -12.62
C ARG A 37 -4.77 4.18 -12.94
N ASN A 38 -5.83 3.85 -12.21
CA ASN A 38 -7.17 4.33 -12.55
C ASN A 38 -7.88 5.10 -11.45
N TYR A 39 -7.40 5.02 -10.19
CA TYR A 39 -8.12 5.60 -9.07
C TYR A 39 -7.19 6.35 -8.14
N THR A 40 -7.75 7.33 -7.45
CA THR A 40 -7.02 8.11 -6.46
C THR A 40 -7.38 7.64 -5.05
N ARG A 41 -6.55 8.04 -4.08
CA ARG A 41 -6.86 7.79 -2.68
C ARG A 41 -8.19 8.42 -2.30
N ALA A 42 -8.45 9.62 -2.79
CA ALA A 42 -9.70 10.33 -2.49
C ALA A 42 -10.91 9.53 -2.96
N TYR A 43 -10.83 8.97 -4.15
CA TYR A 43 -11.94 8.19 -4.68
C TYR A 43 -12.14 6.91 -3.89
N LEU A 44 -11.05 6.23 -3.55
CA LEU A 44 -11.13 5.01 -2.73
C LEU A 44 -11.67 5.33 -1.34
N ASN A 45 -11.24 6.45 -0.77
CA ASN A 45 -11.76 6.90 0.51
C ASN A 45 -13.28 7.04 0.43
N HIS A 46 -13.76 7.67 -0.62
CA HIS A 46 -15.18 7.85 -0.83
C HIS A 46 -15.90 6.50 -0.93
N LEU A 47 -15.36 5.57 -1.69
CA LEU A 47 -15.97 4.26 -1.86
C LEU A 47 -16.05 3.48 -0.55
N PHE A 48 -14.98 3.52 0.26
CA PHE A 48 -15.00 2.85 1.54
C PHE A 48 -16.01 3.48 2.50
N ARG A 49 -16.07 4.80 2.49
CA ARG A 49 -17.02 5.49 3.38
C ARG A 49 -18.46 5.26 2.94
N ALA A 50 -18.68 5.02 1.66
CA ALA A 50 -20.00 4.68 1.14
C ALA A 50 -20.29 3.18 1.28
N LYS A 51 -19.33 2.43 1.82
CA LYS A 51 -19.46 0.98 2.04
C LYS A 51 -19.70 0.21 0.76
N GLU A 52 -19.05 0.65 -0.32
CA GLU A 52 -19.12 -0.07 -1.59
C GLU A 52 -18.21 -1.28 -1.56
N MET A 53 -18.74 -2.42 -1.99
CA MET A 53 -17.93 -3.64 -2.01
C MET A 53 -16.73 -3.54 -2.94
N VAL A 54 -16.85 -2.76 -3.99
CA VAL A 54 -15.77 -2.62 -4.96
C VAL A 54 -14.53 -1.98 -4.33
N ALA A 55 -14.71 -1.21 -3.26
CA ALA A 55 -13.57 -0.59 -2.58
C ALA A 55 -12.60 -1.65 -2.05
N ALA A 56 -13.13 -2.68 -1.41
CA ALA A 56 -12.28 -3.74 -0.88
C ALA A 56 -11.57 -4.48 -2.01
N THR A 57 -12.27 -4.69 -3.13
CA THR A 57 -11.67 -5.35 -4.29
C THR A 57 -10.51 -4.54 -4.84
N LEU A 58 -10.70 -3.23 -5.00
CA LEU A 58 -9.65 -2.36 -5.52
C LEU A 58 -8.44 -2.31 -4.60
N ALA A 59 -8.68 -2.27 -3.29
CA ALA A 59 -7.58 -2.29 -2.33
C ALA A 59 -6.83 -3.62 -2.39
N THR A 60 -7.55 -4.72 -2.54
CA THR A 60 -6.94 -6.04 -2.64
C THR A 60 -6.07 -6.15 -3.89
N ILE A 61 -6.53 -5.63 -5.01
CA ILE A 61 -5.75 -5.63 -6.25
C ILE A 61 -4.42 -4.92 -6.02
N HIS A 62 -4.47 -3.77 -5.38
CA HIS A 62 -3.24 -3.04 -5.07
C HIS A 62 -2.32 -3.84 -4.16
N ASN A 63 -2.89 -4.41 -3.09
CA ASN A 63 -2.08 -5.12 -2.10
C ASN A 63 -1.44 -6.37 -2.69
N GLU A 64 -2.15 -7.08 -3.55
CA GLU A 64 -1.58 -8.25 -4.21
C GLU A 64 -0.42 -7.86 -5.12
N ARG A 65 -0.58 -6.80 -5.87
CA ARG A 65 0.51 -6.32 -6.74
C ARG A 65 1.70 -5.88 -5.90
N PHE A 66 1.43 -5.24 -4.78
CA PHE A 66 2.50 -4.82 -3.88
C PHE A 66 3.33 -6.01 -3.41
N ILE A 67 2.65 -7.09 -3.00
CA ILE A 67 3.35 -8.27 -2.51
C ILE A 67 4.20 -8.90 -3.60
N VAL A 68 3.67 -9.00 -4.82
CA VAL A 68 4.42 -9.56 -5.93
C VAL A 68 5.69 -8.75 -6.19
N ARG A 69 5.56 -7.43 -6.21
CA ARG A 69 6.73 -6.56 -6.42
C ARG A 69 7.74 -6.69 -5.29
N LEU A 70 7.25 -6.80 -4.06
CA LEU A 70 8.13 -6.96 -2.92
C LEU A 70 8.93 -8.25 -3.02
N VAL A 71 8.26 -9.35 -3.38
CA VAL A 71 8.93 -10.63 -3.55
C VAL A 71 9.98 -10.55 -4.65
N ASP A 72 9.64 -9.89 -5.75
CA ASP A 72 10.59 -9.72 -6.85
C ASP A 72 11.82 -8.93 -6.41
N GLN A 73 11.61 -7.88 -5.63
CA GLN A 73 12.72 -7.10 -5.10
C GLN A 73 13.60 -7.93 -4.16
N MET A 74 12.97 -8.76 -3.35
CA MET A 74 13.71 -9.62 -2.44
C MET A 74 14.55 -10.65 -3.20
N ARG A 75 13.99 -11.22 -4.26
CA ARG A 75 14.73 -12.16 -5.10
C ARG A 75 15.94 -11.50 -5.76
N ALA A 76 15.71 -10.32 -6.31
CA ALA A 76 16.80 -9.58 -6.94
C ALA A 76 17.89 -9.25 -5.93
N ALA A 77 17.48 -8.85 -4.72
CA ALA A 77 18.46 -8.52 -3.68
C ALA A 77 19.26 -9.73 -3.24
N LEU A 78 18.62 -10.91 -3.19
CA LEU A 78 19.34 -12.13 -2.86
C LEU A 78 20.39 -12.45 -3.91
N LEU A 79 20.03 -12.29 -5.18
CA LEU A 79 20.96 -12.55 -6.27
C LEU A 79 22.11 -11.56 -6.30
N ASN A 80 21.86 -10.33 -5.90
CA ASN A 80 22.87 -9.27 -5.90
C ASN A 80 23.64 -9.17 -4.59
N GLY A 81 23.28 -9.96 -3.59
CA GLY A 81 23.95 -9.89 -2.30
C GLY A 81 23.56 -8.70 -1.44
N THR A 82 22.47 -8.02 -1.78
CA THR A 82 22.04 -6.84 -1.02
C THR A 82 20.78 -7.09 -0.18
N PHE A 83 20.44 -8.35 0.02
CA PHE A 83 19.21 -8.70 0.72
C PHE A 83 19.16 -8.13 2.14
N GLN A 84 20.28 -8.20 2.87
CA GLN A 84 20.28 -7.73 4.26
C GLN A 84 20.03 -6.23 4.33
N GLU A 85 20.57 -5.49 3.39
CA GLU A 85 20.33 -4.05 3.37
C GLU A 85 18.87 -3.72 3.06
N LEU A 86 18.31 -4.42 2.07
CA LEU A 86 16.91 -4.22 1.71
C LEU A 86 15.99 -4.57 2.88
N LYS A 87 16.26 -5.69 3.54
CA LYS A 87 15.46 -6.14 4.68
C LYS A 87 15.50 -5.12 5.81
N ARG A 88 16.69 -4.62 6.12
CA ARG A 88 16.86 -3.66 7.21
C ARG A 88 16.11 -2.37 6.92
N GLU A 89 16.23 -1.89 5.69
CA GLU A 89 15.57 -0.66 5.29
C GLU A 89 14.06 -0.81 5.31
N PHE A 90 13.56 -1.90 4.78
CA PHE A 90 12.13 -2.14 4.72
C PHE A 90 11.53 -2.28 6.12
N LEU A 91 12.14 -3.11 6.96
CA LEU A 91 11.63 -3.32 8.31
C LEU A 91 11.73 -2.06 9.15
N GLY A 92 12.77 -1.27 8.93
CA GLY A 92 12.90 0.00 9.63
C GLY A 92 11.74 0.92 9.36
N ARG A 93 11.34 1.03 8.11
CA ARG A 93 10.20 1.87 7.73
C ARG A 93 8.91 1.38 8.35
N TYR A 94 8.66 0.07 8.28
CA TYR A 94 7.41 -0.48 8.78
C TYR A 94 7.33 -0.48 10.29
N GLN A 95 8.43 -0.74 10.97
CA GLN A 95 8.44 -0.70 12.43
C GLN A 95 8.18 0.71 12.93
N HIS A 96 8.78 1.69 12.27
CA HIS A 96 8.59 3.08 12.66
C HIS A 96 7.11 3.48 12.49
N LYS A 97 6.53 3.15 11.35
CA LYS A 97 5.14 3.48 11.07
C LYS A 97 4.19 2.74 12.01
N SER A 98 4.48 1.47 12.27
CA SER A 98 3.64 0.68 13.17
C SER A 98 3.67 1.23 14.59
N GLY A 99 4.81 1.73 15.00
CA GLY A 99 4.94 2.30 16.34
C GLY A 99 4.15 3.57 16.52
N GLN A 100 3.88 4.28 15.44
CA GLN A 100 3.13 5.52 15.47
C GLN A 100 1.66 5.33 15.19
N ALA A 101 1.35 4.34 14.40
CA ALA A 101 0.00 4.16 13.92
C ALA A 101 -0.79 3.34 14.90
N SER A 102 -1.34 3.91 15.83
CA SER A 102 -2.14 3.19 16.80
C SER A 102 -3.57 3.07 16.34
N ASP A 103 -3.79 2.73 15.15
CA ASP A 103 -5.16 2.57 14.67
C ASP A 103 -5.66 1.15 14.70
#